data_941e01ca3ea43104ffba712e895d51d0
#
_entry.id   941e01ca3ea43104ffba712e895d51d0
#
_cell.length_a   1.000
_cell.length_b   1.000
_cell.length_c   1.000
_cell.angle_alpha   90.00
_cell.angle_beta   90.00
_cell.angle_gamma   90.00
#
_symmetry.space_group_name_H-M   'P 1'
#
loop_
_entity.id
_entity.type
_entity.pdbx_description
1 polymer ?
#
loop_
_entity_poly.entity_id
_entity_poly.type
_entity_poly.pdbx_seq_one_letter_code
_entity_poly.pdbx_strand_id
1 'polypeptide(L)'
;YHMKIQLKNGYEGILECTYQIVKSDCEIRYHGKDEIVGSYDEAIPLKITANRRNAKMIYKVSDPKSLTVDEKGIIRAKNVGRYTVTVYIPEDGNYKRSNEIKVKVRIIPAKIKLQSAKAKLRRKISIKWIRDTKVQGYHISYSTNKNMLNSKTITIKKNKTTSAVLKNLKSKKKYYIEIYGYKKEKVGKRYTDVIGPVTKKTIKTK
;
A
#
# COMPACT_ATOMS: atom_id res chain seq x y z
N TYR A 1 -16.67 43.12 -14.76
CA TYR A 1 -15.73 43.90 -15.56
C TYR A 1 -16.47 44.63 -16.63
N HIS A 2 -16.00 45.85 -16.99
CA HIS A 2 -16.55 46.69 -18.05
C HIS A 2 -15.52 46.74 -19.19
N MET A 3 -15.97 46.59 -20.41
CA MET A 3 -15.16 46.73 -21.62
C MET A 3 -15.78 47.80 -22.50
N LYS A 4 -14.93 48.76 -22.96
CA LYS A 4 -15.30 49.76 -23.92
C LYS A 4 -14.57 49.48 -25.23
N ILE A 5 -15.30 49.36 -26.31
CA ILE A 5 -14.77 49.20 -27.65
C ILE A 5 -15.08 50.50 -28.41
N GLN A 6 -14.03 51.23 -28.78
CA GLN A 6 -14.16 52.41 -29.60
C GLN A 6 -14.05 52.03 -31.08
N LEU A 7 -15.04 52.42 -31.86
CA LEU A 7 -15.05 52.20 -33.29
C LEU A 7 -14.05 53.15 -33.97
N LYS A 8 -13.43 52.69 -35.08
CA LYS A 8 -12.44 53.42 -35.87
C LYS A 8 -12.79 53.33 -37.37
N ASN A 9 -12.04 54.02 -38.23
CA ASN A 9 -12.15 53.95 -39.70
C ASN A 9 -13.51 54.35 -40.25
N GLY A 10 -14.00 55.53 -39.84
CA GLY A 10 -15.24 56.13 -40.37
C GLY A 10 -16.51 55.70 -39.64
N TYR A 11 -16.41 54.88 -38.61
CA TYR A 11 -17.52 54.60 -37.72
C TYR A 11 -17.30 55.33 -36.39
N GLU A 12 -18.31 56.03 -35.95
CA GLU A 12 -18.33 56.73 -34.66
C GLU A 12 -19.21 55.96 -33.67
N GLY A 13 -18.73 55.86 -32.44
CA GLY A 13 -19.49 55.25 -31.34
C GLY A 13 -18.62 54.51 -30.34
N ILE A 14 -19.24 54.23 -29.21
CA ILE A 14 -18.65 53.42 -28.14
C ILE A 14 -19.64 52.30 -27.84
N LEU A 15 -19.15 51.06 -27.93
CA LEU A 15 -19.86 49.89 -27.44
C LEU A 15 -19.40 49.59 -26.01
N GLU A 16 -20.31 49.63 -25.06
CA GLU A 16 -20.06 49.24 -23.68
C GLU A 16 -20.69 47.89 -23.43
N CYS A 17 -19.94 46.97 -22.92
CA CYS A 17 -20.45 45.69 -22.45
C CYS A 17 -19.91 45.36 -21.08
N THR A 18 -20.73 44.69 -20.30
CA THR A 18 -20.32 44.10 -19.02
C THR A 18 -20.13 42.61 -19.19
N TYR A 19 -19.09 42.06 -18.57
CA TYR A 19 -18.86 40.64 -18.53
C TYR A 19 -18.48 40.19 -17.13
N GLN A 20 -18.83 38.98 -16.79
CA GLN A 20 -18.46 38.36 -15.54
C GLN A 20 -17.51 37.22 -15.81
N ILE A 21 -16.36 37.24 -15.16
CA ILE A 21 -15.45 36.08 -15.14
C ILE A 21 -15.91 35.17 -14.00
N VAL A 22 -16.29 33.95 -14.34
CA VAL A 22 -16.66 32.93 -13.38
C VAL A 22 -15.55 31.88 -13.24
N LYS A 23 -15.39 31.30 -12.06
CA LYS A 23 -14.43 30.22 -11.85
C LYS A 23 -14.83 28.99 -12.65
N SER A 24 -13.86 28.41 -13.33
CA SER A 24 -14.02 27.13 -14.03
C SER A 24 -14.16 25.96 -13.05
N ASP A 25 -14.84 24.92 -13.48
CA ASP A 25 -14.96 23.68 -12.70
C ASP A 25 -13.65 22.89 -12.71
N CYS A 26 -13.31 22.33 -11.53
CA CYS A 26 -12.17 21.47 -11.35
C CYS A 26 -12.64 20.09 -10.92
N GLU A 27 -12.17 19.05 -11.61
CA GLU A 27 -12.54 17.66 -11.33
C GLU A 27 -11.30 16.79 -11.25
N ILE A 28 -11.30 15.86 -10.27
CA ILE A 28 -10.30 14.80 -10.16
C ILE A 28 -10.96 13.44 -10.34
N ARG A 29 -10.20 12.47 -10.92
CA ARG A 29 -10.65 11.10 -11.16
C ARG A 29 -9.63 10.10 -10.67
N TYR A 30 -10.10 9.06 -9.98
CA TYR A 30 -9.29 7.94 -9.50
C TYR A 30 -9.39 6.77 -10.48
N HIS A 31 -8.25 6.21 -10.87
CA HIS A 31 -8.13 5.11 -11.84
C HIS A 31 -7.64 3.81 -11.20
N GLY A 32 -7.77 3.68 -9.88
CA GLY A 32 -7.34 2.50 -9.14
C GLY A 32 -8.50 1.57 -8.78
N LYS A 33 -8.19 0.60 -7.92
CA LYS A 33 -9.15 -0.33 -7.33
C LYS A 33 -9.84 0.30 -6.10
N ASP A 34 -10.96 -0.27 -5.67
CA ASP A 34 -11.70 0.18 -4.47
C ASP A 34 -10.85 0.20 -3.20
N GLU A 35 -9.88 -0.71 -3.08
CA GLU A 35 -8.88 -0.76 -2.02
C GLU A 35 -7.50 -0.98 -2.63
N ILE A 36 -6.55 -0.09 -2.30
CA ILE A 36 -5.14 -0.30 -2.60
C ILE A 36 -4.58 -1.26 -1.54
N VAL A 37 -3.93 -2.34 -1.98
CA VAL A 37 -3.19 -3.25 -1.08
C VAL A 37 -1.73 -3.21 -1.47
N GLY A 38 -0.86 -2.90 -0.52
CA GLY A 38 0.58 -2.89 -0.69
C GLY A 38 1.32 -3.14 0.62
N SER A 39 2.62 -3.33 0.58
CA SER A 39 3.42 -3.53 1.78
C SER A 39 4.08 -2.23 2.26
N TYR A 40 4.49 -2.17 3.53
CA TYR A 40 5.07 -0.94 4.08
C TYR A 40 6.48 -0.63 3.53
N ASP A 41 7.12 -1.53 2.82
CA ASP A 41 8.41 -1.30 2.15
C ASP A 41 8.29 -0.91 0.68
N GLU A 42 7.04 -0.75 0.18
CA GLU A 42 6.75 -0.34 -1.20
C GLU A 42 6.40 1.14 -1.31
N ALA A 43 6.71 1.72 -2.45
CA ALA A 43 6.21 3.01 -2.89
C ALA A 43 4.97 2.77 -3.76
N ILE A 44 3.81 3.21 -3.30
CA ILE A 44 2.53 2.85 -3.92
C ILE A 44 1.92 4.11 -4.58
N PRO A 45 1.80 4.16 -5.91
CA PRO A 45 1.24 5.33 -6.59
C PRO A 45 -0.29 5.40 -6.46
N LEU A 46 -0.79 6.57 -6.11
CA LEU A 46 -2.19 6.95 -6.28
C LEU A 46 -2.41 7.33 -7.75
N LYS A 47 -3.26 6.59 -8.44
CA LYS A 47 -3.58 6.84 -9.85
C LYS A 47 -4.73 7.86 -9.95
N ILE A 48 -4.42 9.14 -9.75
CA ILE A 48 -5.39 10.24 -9.81
C ILE A 48 -4.98 11.19 -10.93
N THR A 49 -5.94 11.60 -11.74
CA THR A 49 -5.80 12.65 -12.75
C THR A 49 -6.73 13.82 -12.45
N ALA A 50 -6.40 14.98 -12.97
CA ALA A 50 -7.25 16.17 -12.93
C ALA A 50 -7.52 16.64 -14.36
N ASN A 51 -8.67 17.27 -14.57
CA ASN A 51 -8.99 17.96 -15.84
C ASN A 51 -8.20 19.27 -16.00
N ARG A 52 -7.40 19.64 -15.02
CA ARG A 52 -6.59 20.85 -14.96
C ARG A 52 -5.09 20.51 -14.96
N ARG A 53 -4.31 21.15 -15.84
CA ARG A 53 -2.83 21.01 -15.87
C ARG A 53 -2.21 21.64 -14.62
N ASN A 54 -1.12 21.06 -14.12
CA ASN A 54 -0.32 21.55 -12.99
C ASN A 54 -1.13 21.83 -11.71
N ALA A 55 -2.25 21.13 -11.52
CA ALA A 55 -3.07 21.26 -10.34
C ALA A 55 -2.34 20.68 -9.12
N LYS A 56 -2.20 21.45 -8.06
CA LYS A 56 -1.63 21.01 -6.80
C LYS A 56 -2.68 20.27 -5.99
N MET A 57 -2.56 18.94 -5.95
CA MET A 57 -3.44 18.09 -5.14
C MET A 57 -3.06 18.16 -3.65
N ILE A 58 -4.06 18.17 -2.80
CA ILE A 58 -3.91 18.04 -1.35
C ILE A 58 -4.28 16.62 -0.94
N TYR A 59 -3.41 15.99 -0.15
CA TYR A 59 -3.57 14.65 0.38
C TYR A 59 -3.75 14.71 1.89
N LYS A 60 -4.91 14.28 2.38
CA LYS A 60 -5.18 14.11 3.82
C LYS A 60 -5.22 12.63 4.15
N VAL A 61 -4.47 12.21 5.15
CA VAL A 61 -4.34 10.82 5.57
C VAL A 61 -4.99 10.62 6.93
N SER A 62 -5.71 9.52 7.13
CA SER A 62 -6.38 9.20 8.40
C SER A 62 -5.41 9.03 9.60
N ASP A 63 -4.16 8.61 9.33
CA ASP A 63 -3.08 8.52 10.33
C ASP A 63 -1.73 8.95 9.71
N PRO A 64 -1.38 10.25 9.79
CA PRO A 64 -0.13 10.78 9.23
C PRO A 64 1.15 10.26 9.90
N LYS A 65 1.05 9.69 11.10
CA LYS A 65 2.20 9.05 11.79
C LYS A 65 2.57 7.73 11.15
N SER A 66 1.61 7.03 10.59
CA SER A 66 1.76 5.68 10.03
C SER A 66 1.81 5.63 8.51
N LEU A 67 1.28 6.64 7.81
CA LEU A 67 1.25 6.69 6.35
C LEU A 67 1.41 8.14 5.87
N THR A 68 2.18 8.32 4.81
CA THR A 68 2.39 9.62 4.16
C THR A 68 2.14 9.51 2.67
N VAL A 69 1.76 10.63 2.04
CA VAL A 69 1.66 10.76 0.59
C VAL A 69 2.48 11.97 0.18
N ASP A 70 3.36 11.80 -0.79
CA ASP A 70 4.16 12.92 -1.31
C ASP A 70 3.39 13.73 -2.40
N GLU A 71 3.98 14.84 -2.85
CA GLU A 71 3.38 15.73 -3.85
C GLU A 71 3.11 15.04 -5.22
N LYS A 72 3.80 13.94 -5.50
CA LYS A 72 3.59 13.11 -6.70
C LYS A 72 2.49 12.05 -6.50
N GLY A 73 1.83 12.03 -5.33
CA GLY A 73 0.81 11.05 -5.02
C GLY A 73 1.37 9.66 -4.69
N ILE A 74 2.63 9.55 -4.26
CA ILE A 74 3.22 8.28 -3.85
C ILE A 74 2.99 8.05 -2.36
N ILE A 75 2.29 6.98 -2.03
CA ILE A 75 2.06 6.52 -0.66
C ILE A 75 3.30 5.80 -0.15
N ARG A 76 3.72 6.15 1.08
CA ARG A 76 4.72 5.44 1.86
C ARG A 76 4.17 5.15 3.24
N ALA A 77 4.19 3.88 3.64
CA ALA A 77 3.68 3.45 4.92
C ALA A 77 4.80 3.07 5.89
N LYS A 78 4.63 3.42 7.17
CA LYS A 78 5.52 3.04 8.26
C LYS A 78 5.00 1.84 9.04
N ASN A 79 3.69 1.59 9.01
CA ASN A 79 3.04 0.53 9.79
C ASN A 79 2.00 -0.24 8.96
N VAL A 80 1.82 -1.51 9.32
CA VAL A 80 0.73 -2.37 8.83
C VAL A 80 -0.60 -1.88 9.40
N GLY A 81 -1.62 -1.76 8.55
CA GLY A 81 -2.96 -1.29 8.97
C GLY A 81 -3.85 -0.89 7.80
N ARG A 82 -5.03 -0.34 8.14
CA ARG A 82 -5.98 0.23 7.20
C ARG A 82 -6.01 1.74 7.34
N TYR A 83 -5.96 2.42 6.21
CA TYR A 83 -5.90 3.88 6.13
C TYR A 83 -6.88 4.38 5.07
N THR A 84 -7.22 5.66 5.17
CA THR A 84 -7.94 6.38 4.13
C THR A 84 -7.10 7.56 3.70
N VAL A 85 -6.95 7.74 2.40
CA VAL A 85 -6.35 8.93 1.79
C VAL A 85 -7.46 9.71 1.13
N THR A 86 -7.67 10.94 1.58
CA THR A 86 -8.62 11.88 0.99
C THR A 86 -7.85 12.84 0.09
N VAL A 87 -8.31 13.01 -1.15
CA VAL A 87 -7.63 13.83 -2.16
C VAL A 87 -8.61 14.86 -2.72
N TYR A 88 -8.14 16.09 -2.88
CA TYR A 88 -8.86 17.16 -3.54
C TYR A 88 -7.88 18.24 -4.04
N ILE A 89 -8.34 19.11 -4.93
CA ILE A 89 -7.65 20.33 -5.34
C ILE A 89 -8.38 21.51 -4.70
N PRO A 90 -7.70 22.37 -3.94
CA PRO A 90 -8.32 23.55 -3.34
C PRO A 90 -8.77 24.55 -4.42
N GLU A 91 -9.73 25.36 -4.07
CA GLU A 91 -10.15 26.50 -4.85
C GLU A 91 -9.01 27.52 -4.99
N ASP A 92 -8.94 28.21 -6.14
CA ASP A 92 -8.07 29.35 -6.35
C ASP A 92 -8.79 30.49 -7.10
N GLY A 93 -8.04 31.47 -7.61
CA GLY A 93 -8.61 32.60 -8.33
C GLY A 93 -9.44 32.23 -9.56
N ASN A 94 -9.06 31.17 -10.28
CA ASN A 94 -9.62 30.82 -11.59
C ASN A 94 -10.50 29.56 -11.57
N TYR A 95 -10.40 28.72 -10.53
CA TYR A 95 -11.06 27.43 -10.46
C TYR A 95 -11.77 27.23 -9.13
N LYS A 96 -12.93 26.58 -9.17
CA LYS A 96 -13.63 26.06 -7.99
C LYS A 96 -12.83 24.91 -7.37
N ARG A 97 -13.08 24.62 -6.09
CA ARG A 97 -12.56 23.40 -5.43
C ARG A 97 -13.05 22.16 -6.18
N SER A 98 -12.17 21.19 -6.38
CA SER A 98 -12.55 19.91 -7.00
C SER A 98 -13.52 19.10 -6.12
N ASN A 99 -14.13 18.07 -6.72
CA ASN A 99 -14.70 16.94 -5.97
C ASN A 99 -13.63 16.33 -5.04
N GLU A 100 -14.09 15.58 -4.03
CA GLU A 100 -13.25 14.89 -3.06
C GLU A 100 -13.29 13.38 -3.31
N ILE A 101 -12.11 12.75 -3.37
CA ILE A 101 -11.97 11.29 -3.52
C ILE A 101 -11.39 10.70 -2.25
N LYS A 102 -12.01 9.62 -1.75
CA LYS A 102 -11.53 8.84 -0.59
C LYS A 102 -11.05 7.47 -1.07
N VAL A 103 -9.76 7.24 -0.97
CA VAL A 103 -9.11 5.98 -1.36
C VAL A 103 -8.82 5.15 -0.12
N LYS A 104 -9.32 3.92 -0.07
CA LYS A 104 -9.02 2.95 0.98
C LYS A 104 -7.65 2.33 0.71
N VAL A 105 -6.79 2.29 1.72
CA VAL A 105 -5.43 1.75 1.63
C VAL A 105 -5.23 0.72 2.73
N ARG A 106 -4.87 -0.49 2.34
CA ARG A 106 -4.53 -1.59 3.25
C ARG A 106 -3.05 -1.91 3.14
N ILE A 107 -2.30 -1.68 4.20
CA ILE A 107 -0.89 -2.00 4.27
C ILE A 107 -0.71 -3.33 4.98
N ILE A 108 -0.06 -4.27 4.31
CA ILE A 108 0.25 -5.62 4.80
C ILE A 108 1.73 -5.73 5.20
N PRO A 109 2.13 -6.77 5.97
CA PRO A 109 3.54 -7.06 6.24
C PRO A 109 4.37 -7.19 4.97
N ALA A 110 5.65 -6.81 5.03
CA ALA A 110 6.59 -7.02 3.93
C ALA A 110 7.00 -8.50 3.81
N LYS A 111 7.58 -8.84 2.68
CA LYS A 111 8.11 -10.18 2.41
C LYS A 111 9.29 -10.48 3.33
N ILE A 112 9.25 -11.60 4.06
CA ILE A 112 10.32 -12.00 4.98
C ILE A 112 11.60 -12.35 4.23
N LYS A 113 12.72 -11.75 4.65
CA LYS A 113 14.05 -12.02 4.09
C LYS A 113 14.72 -13.16 4.84
N LEU A 114 14.91 -14.31 4.16
CA LEU A 114 15.64 -15.45 4.73
C LEU A 114 17.15 -15.17 4.77
N GLN A 115 17.78 -15.44 5.91
CA GLN A 115 19.23 -15.46 6.06
C GLN A 115 19.81 -16.84 5.74
N SER A 116 19.15 -17.88 6.23
CA SER A 116 19.57 -19.26 5.94
C SER A 116 18.44 -20.25 6.14
N ALA A 117 18.50 -21.34 5.38
CA ALA A 117 17.64 -22.50 5.61
C ALA A 117 18.44 -23.76 5.19
N LYS A 118 18.78 -24.62 6.16
CA LYS A 118 19.75 -25.71 5.95
C LYS A 118 19.33 -26.99 6.72
N ALA A 119 19.53 -28.15 6.07
CA ALA A 119 19.40 -29.45 6.70
C ALA A 119 20.72 -29.84 7.37
N LYS A 120 21.07 -29.21 8.50
CA LYS A 120 22.33 -29.48 9.20
C LYS A 120 22.36 -30.83 9.91
N LEU A 121 21.26 -31.24 10.49
CA LEU A 121 21.12 -32.47 11.27
C LEU A 121 20.14 -33.43 10.59
N ARG A 122 20.32 -34.73 10.87
CA ARG A 122 19.38 -35.76 10.39
C ARG A 122 17.95 -35.44 10.82
N ARG A 123 16.99 -35.50 9.87
CA ARG A 123 15.55 -35.24 10.09
C ARG A 123 15.20 -33.88 10.69
N LYS A 124 16.10 -32.86 10.50
CA LYS A 124 15.87 -31.49 10.99
C LYS A 124 16.27 -30.45 9.93
N ILE A 125 15.53 -29.36 9.87
CA ILE A 125 15.84 -28.19 9.05
C ILE A 125 15.87 -26.97 9.96
N SER A 126 17.00 -26.27 9.99
CA SER A 126 17.16 -24.99 10.68
C SER A 126 16.88 -23.84 9.72
N ILE A 127 16.07 -22.88 10.13
CA ILE A 127 15.70 -21.70 9.36
C ILE A 127 16.06 -20.46 10.17
N LYS A 128 16.67 -19.46 9.51
CA LYS A 128 16.94 -18.13 10.08
C LYS A 128 16.47 -17.06 9.11
N TRP A 129 15.94 -15.96 9.63
CA TRP A 129 15.46 -14.81 8.85
C TRP A 129 15.81 -13.49 9.51
N ILE A 130 15.70 -12.40 8.74
CA ILE A 130 15.88 -11.05 9.25
C ILE A 130 14.63 -10.66 10.03
N ARG A 131 14.83 -10.09 11.23
CA ARG A 131 13.72 -9.58 12.04
C ARG A 131 12.95 -8.50 11.30
N ASP A 132 11.64 -8.64 11.30
CA ASP A 132 10.72 -7.58 10.93
C ASP A 132 10.09 -6.99 12.21
N THR A 133 10.32 -5.71 12.46
CA THR A 133 9.80 -5.02 13.66
C THR A 133 8.35 -4.59 13.52
N LYS A 134 7.79 -4.64 12.31
CA LYS A 134 6.42 -4.18 12.00
C LYS A 134 5.39 -5.30 12.11
N VAL A 135 5.83 -6.56 12.21
CA VAL A 135 4.95 -7.72 12.42
C VAL A 135 4.84 -8.10 13.89
N GLN A 136 3.81 -8.83 14.25
CA GLN A 136 3.65 -9.41 15.58
C GLN A 136 4.46 -10.69 15.73
N GLY A 137 4.52 -11.48 14.66
CA GLY A 137 5.21 -12.77 14.64
C GLY A 137 5.29 -13.35 13.23
N TYR A 138 5.53 -14.65 13.14
CA TYR A 138 5.73 -15.36 11.89
C TYR A 138 4.98 -16.67 11.86
N HIS A 139 4.53 -17.06 10.67
CA HIS A 139 4.07 -18.41 10.36
C HIS A 139 5.10 -19.11 9.48
N ILE A 140 5.39 -20.36 9.80
CA ILE A 140 6.24 -21.24 8.99
C ILE A 140 5.45 -22.48 8.67
N SER A 141 5.04 -22.62 7.41
CA SER A 141 4.36 -23.80 6.89
C SER A 141 5.34 -24.68 6.14
N TYR A 142 5.21 -25.99 6.25
CA TYR A 142 6.07 -26.94 5.54
C TYR A 142 5.35 -28.22 5.17
N SER A 143 5.66 -28.74 4.00
CA SER A 143 5.09 -29.99 3.44
C SER A 143 6.11 -30.70 2.57
N THR A 144 5.91 -31.99 2.35
CA THR A 144 6.61 -32.76 1.30
C THR A 144 5.92 -32.62 -0.05
N ASN A 145 4.72 -32.07 -0.09
CA ASN A 145 3.95 -31.79 -1.30
C ASN A 145 4.25 -30.36 -1.82
N LYS A 146 4.54 -30.21 -3.11
CA LYS A 146 4.87 -28.92 -3.75
C LYS A 146 3.73 -27.90 -3.64
N ASN A 147 2.49 -28.37 -3.64
CA ASN A 147 1.30 -27.51 -3.53
C ASN A 147 0.87 -27.30 -2.07
N MET A 148 1.75 -27.59 -1.10
CA MET A 148 1.53 -27.41 0.33
C MET A 148 0.34 -28.21 0.89
N LEU A 149 -0.12 -29.24 0.19
CA LEU A 149 -1.16 -30.16 0.70
C LEU A 149 -0.64 -30.83 2.00
N ASN A 150 -1.52 -30.98 3.01
CA ASN A 150 -1.21 -31.53 4.32
C ASN A 150 -0.01 -30.85 5.00
N SER A 151 0.12 -29.54 4.81
CA SER A 151 1.18 -28.75 5.44
C SER A 151 1.00 -28.69 6.96
N LYS A 152 2.13 -28.67 7.66
CA LYS A 152 2.20 -28.36 9.09
C LYS A 152 2.63 -26.90 9.24
N THR A 153 2.01 -26.15 10.16
CA THR A 153 2.34 -24.76 10.42
C THR A 153 2.82 -24.57 11.85
N ILE A 154 3.92 -23.84 12.00
CA ILE A 154 4.44 -23.36 13.30
C ILE A 154 4.17 -21.87 13.38
N THR A 155 3.53 -21.42 14.45
CA THR A 155 3.30 -20.00 14.74
C THR A 155 4.30 -19.49 15.76
N ILE A 156 5.07 -18.49 15.38
CA ILE A 156 6.02 -17.77 16.24
C ILE A 156 5.38 -16.45 16.65
N LYS A 157 4.96 -16.37 17.92
CA LYS A 157 4.15 -15.24 18.43
C LYS A 157 4.95 -13.96 18.69
N LYS A 158 6.29 -14.03 18.77
CA LYS A 158 7.17 -12.88 19.07
C LYS A 158 8.06 -12.56 17.87
N ASN A 159 8.02 -11.34 17.37
CA ASN A 159 8.84 -10.92 16.24
C ASN A 159 10.36 -10.87 16.53
N LYS A 160 10.74 -10.88 17.81
CA LYS A 160 12.16 -10.99 18.25
C LYS A 160 12.76 -12.35 17.94
N THR A 161 11.95 -13.40 17.82
CA THR A 161 12.41 -14.75 17.46
C THR A 161 12.62 -14.80 15.94
N THR A 162 13.87 -14.99 15.52
CA THR A 162 14.30 -14.97 14.11
C THR A 162 14.89 -16.29 13.63
N SER A 163 14.63 -17.37 14.36
CA SER A 163 15.04 -18.72 13.97
C SER A 163 14.04 -19.77 14.41
N ALA A 164 13.98 -20.86 13.69
CA ALA A 164 13.20 -22.04 14.02
C ALA A 164 13.91 -23.31 13.56
N VAL A 165 13.60 -24.43 14.22
CA VAL A 165 14.06 -25.76 13.81
C VAL A 165 12.84 -26.65 13.58
N LEU A 166 12.64 -27.05 12.33
CA LEU A 166 11.67 -28.08 11.97
C LEU A 166 12.25 -29.43 12.40
N LYS A 167 11.53 -30.18 13.22
CA LYS A 167 11.96 -31.46 13.79
C LYS A 167 11.09 -32.61 13.28
N ASN A 168 11.53 -33.85 13.51
CA ASN A 168 10.78 -35.06 13.18
C ASN A 168 10.39 -35.18 11.70
N LEU A 169 11.27 -34.69 10.83
CA LEU A 169 11.07 -34.75 9.41
C LEU A 169 11.41 -36.16 8.86
N LYS A 170 10.85 -36.52 7.71
CA LYS A 170 11.25 -37.74 6.99
C LYS A 170 12.65 -37.55 6.43
N SER A 171 13.54 -38.58 6.58
CA SER A 171 14.90 -38.56 6.01
C SER A 171 14.87 -38.63 4.49
N LYS A 172 15.86 -38.03 3.83
CA LYS A 172 16.06 -38.01 2.37
C LYS A 172 14.86 -37.47 1.57
N LYS A 173 13.92 -36.75 2.21
CA LYS A 173 12.74 -36.15 1.57
C LYS A 173 12.93 -34.67 1.30
N LYS A 174 12.37 -34.21 0.17
CA LYS A 174 12.28 -32.80 -0.20
C LYS A 174 11.13 -32.15 0.60
N TYR A 175 11.41 -31.04 1.25
CA TYR A 175 10.42 -30.22 1.95
C TYR A 175 10.28 -28.87 1.27
N TYR A 176 9.06 -28.44 1.03
CA TYR A 176 8.66 -27.12 0.60
C TYR A 176 8.28 -26.33 1.87
N ILE A 177 8.87 -25.18 2.01
CA ILE A 177 8.76 -24.34 3.21
C ILE A 177 8.30 -22.97 2.79
N GLU A 178 7.30 -22.45 3.48
CA GLU A 178 6.75 -21.11 3.33
C GLU A 178 6.88 -20.38 4.66
N ILE A 179 7.40 -19.13 4.63
CA ILE A 179 7.47 -18.24 5.77
C ILE A 179 6.86 -16.90 5.41
N TYR A 180 6.05 -16.36 6.32
CA TYR A 180 5.46 -15.04 6.20
C TYR A 180 5.27 -14.39 7.57
N GLY A 181 5.37 -13.05 7.60
CA GLY A 181 5.06 -12.25 8.79
C GLY A 181 3.55 -12.08 8.92
N TYR A 182 3.07 -11.96 10.15
CA TYR A 182 1.68 -11.60 10.42
C TYR A 182 1.55 -10.50 11.46
N LYS A 183 0.45 -9.76 11.38
CA LYS A 183 -0.02 -8.82 12.41
C LYS A 183 -1.51 -9.04 12.62
N LYS A 184 -1.93 -9.10 13.88
CA LYS A 184 -3.36 -9.18 14.21
C LYS A 184 -4.04 -7.85 14.00
N GLU A 185 -5.14 -7.87 13.28
CA GLU A 185 -6.04 -6.73 13.07
C GLU A 185 -7.41 -7.06 13.68
N LYS A 186 -7.98 -6.08 14.38
CA LYS A 186 -9.34 -6.23 14.93
C LYS A 186 -10.35 -5.90 13.83
N VAL A 187 -11.19 -6.87 13.49
CA VAL A 187 -12.29 -6.70 12.53
C VAL A 187 -13.59 -7.00 13.25
N GLY A 188 -14.33 -5.95 13.58
CA GLY A 188 -15.50 -6.06 14.46
C GLY A 188 -15.11 -6.56 15.85
N LYS A 189 -15.71 -7.67 16.30
CA LYS A 189 -15.44 -8.31 17.58
C LYS A 189 -14.30 -9.36 17.53
N ARG A 190 -13.74 -9.68 16.36
CA ARG A 190 -12.74 -10.73 16.16
C ARG A 190 -11.38 -10.16 15.76
N TYR A 191 -10.32 -10.92 16.06
CA TYR A 191 -8.98 -10.67 15.56
C TYR A 191 -8.69 -11.61 14.40
N THR A 192 -8.20 -11.06 13.29
CA THR A 192 -7.74 -11.80 12.11
C THR A 192 -6.27 -11.52 11.86
N ASP A 193 -5.55 -12.49 11.30
CA ASP A 193 -4.16 -12.29 10.91
C ASP A 193 -4.10 -11.62 9.54
N VAL A 194 -3.45 -10.46 9.49
CA VAL A 194 -3.03 -9.83 8.24
C VAL A 194 -1.66 -10.38 7.92
N ILE A 195 -1.57 -11.15 6.85
CA ILE A 195 -0.34 -11.84 6.44
C ILE A 195 0.36 -11.11 5.29
N GLY A 196 1.68 -11.14 5.30
CA GLY A 196 2.52 -10.64 4.22
C GLY A 196 2.71 -11.65 3.09
N PRO A 197 3.41 -11.25 2.02
CA PRO A 197 3.79 -12.14 0.93
C PRO A 197 4.65 -13.30 1.42
N VAL A 198 4.44 -14.46 0.83
CA VAL A 198 5.11 -15.71 1.22
C VAL A 198 6.55 -15.74 0.67
N THR A 199 7.51 -16.05 1.52
CA THR A 199 8.87 -16.43 1.11
C THR A 199 8.97 -17.96 1.06
N LYS A 200 9.33 -18.50 -0.09
CA LYS A 200 9.40 -19.94 -0.37
C LYS A 200 10.84 -20.45 -0.35
N LYS A 201 11.06 -21.66 0.18
CA LYS A 201 12.33 -22.37 0.13
C LYS A 201 12.11 -23.87 0.01
N THR A 202 12.94 -24.53 -0.78
CA THR A 202 12.92 -26.00 -0.90
C THR A 202 14.21 -26.56 -0.36
N ILE A 203 14.13 -27.60 0.48
CA ILE A 203 15.28 -28.24 1.13
C ILE A 203 15.06 -29.74 1.20
N LYS A 204 16.11 -30.52 0.86
CA LYS A 204 16.14 -31.96 1.06
C LYS A 204 16.76 -32.26 2.42
N THR A 205 16.09 -33.09 3.24
CA THR A 205 16.64 -33.58 4.51
C THR A 205 17.76 -34.58 4.29
N LYS A 206 18.63 -34.67 5.26
CA LYS A 206 19.64 -35.75 5.35
C LYS A 206 19.03 -37.03 5.83
#